data_e6944eb0a3cf1d9c6255ae11fda4429c
#
_entry.id   e6944eb0a3cf1d9c6255ae11fda4429c
#
_cell.length_a   1.000
_cell.length_b   1.000
_cell.length_c   1.000
_cell.angle_alpha   90.00
_cell.angle_beta   90.00
_cell.angle_gamma   90.00
#
_symmetry.space_group_name_H-M   'P 1'
#
loop_
_entity.id
_entity.type
_entity.pdbx_description
1 polymer ?
#
loop_
_entity_poly.entity_id
_entity_poly.type
_entity_poly.pdbx_seq_one_letter_code
_entity_poly.pdbx_strand_id
1 'polypeptide(L)'
;MTKNSSSDKNVSKVSDLNNSINKIVVSRGNPLAKLMIIGEAPGAKEEEIGEPFVGRSGKLLDKLLQNAGIDINQDVYFCNVVKCRPPQNRRPTKAEIQENLPWLYQQIKLVNLSLIHI
;
A
#
# COMPACT_ATOMS: atom_id res chain seq x y z
N MET A 1 5.78 8.37 14.62
CA MET A 1 5.71 9.02 14.34
C MET A 1 5.63 9.85 14.56
N THR A 2 5.59 9.94 14.46
CA THR A 2 5.43 10.68 14.44
C THR A 2 5.23 11.72 14.51
N LYS A 3 5.40 12.11 14.51
CA LYS A 3 5.20 13.08 14.43
C LYS A 3 5.45 13.97 14.19
N ASN A 4 5.91 14.16 14.01
CA ASN A 4 6.07 14.93 13.60
C ASN A 4 6.35 15.72 13.23
N SER A 5 7.16 15.53 13.12
CA SER A 5 7.21 16.57 12.66
C SER A 5 7.66 17.17 11.58
N SER A 6 8.82 17.32 11.12
CA SER A 6 8.98 18.09 10.00
C SER A 6 8.51 17.46 8.78
N SER A 7 8.42 16.24 8.81
CA SER A 7 7.72 15.53 7.81
C SER A 7 6.28 15.91 7.81
N ASP A 8 5.96 16.87 8.58
CA ASP A 8 4.59 17.23 8.79
C ASP A 8 3.90 17.74 7.56
N LYS A 9 4.62 18.33 6.62
CA LYS A 9 3.99 18.79 5.40
C LYS A 9 3.34 17.68 4.64
N ASN A 10 4.03 16.54 4.50
CA ASN A 10 3.45 15.41 3.81
C ASN A 10 2.33 14.79 4.62
N VAL A 11 2.48 14.76 5.91
CA VAL A 11 1.46 14.22 6.79
C VAL A 11 0.21 15.08 6.71
N SER A 12 0.36 16.40 6.69
CA SER A 12 -0.79 17.30 6.58
C SER A 12 -1.53 17.10 5.27
N LYS A 13 -0.82 16.99 4.16
CA LYS A 13 -1.45 16.78 2.87
C LYS A 13 -2.25 15.49 2.85
N VAL A 14 -1.68 14.46 3.40
CA VAL A 14 -2.36 13.18 3.45
C VAL A 14 -3.58 13.26 4.35
N SER A 15 -3.46 13.96 5.46
CA SER A 15 -4.59 14.15 6.37
C SER A 15 -5.72 14.90 5.69
N ASP A 16 -5.40 15.91 4.89
CA ASP A 16 -6.41 16.67 4.18
C ASP A 16 -7.15 15.81 3.18
N LEU A 17 -6.43 15.00 2.43
CA LEU A 17 -7.04 14.07 1.50
C LEU A 17 -7.93 13.07 2.22
N ASN A 18 -7.43 12.57 3.32
CA ASN A 18 -8.15 11.59 4.11
C ASN A 18 -9.43 12.20 4.68
N ASN A 19 -9.37 13.43 5.11
CA ASN A 19 -10.52 14.14 5.64
C ASN A 19 -11.58 14.41 4.58
N SER A 20 -11.17 14.54 3.32
CA SER A 20 -12.17 14.76 2.30
C SER A 20 -12.97 13.49 2.07
N ILE A 21 -12.36 12.36 1.85
CA ILE A 21 -13.07 11.10 1.67
C ILE A 21 -12.13 9.92 1.75
N ASN A 22 -10.93 10.08 1.20
CA ASN A 22 -10.03 8.97 0.99
C ASN A 22 -9.26 8.64 2.24
N LYS A 23 -9.18 7.37 2.54
CA LYS A 23 -8.37 6.87 3.64
C LYS A 23 -7.03 6.43 3.10
N ILE A 24 -6.03 6.50 3.98
CA ILE A 24 -4.70 6.01 3.65
C ILE A 24 -4.67 4.50 3.79
N VAL A 25 -4.17 3.84 2.76
CA VAL A 25 -3.99 2.39 2.77
C VAL A 25 -2.49 2.14 2.70
N VAL A 26 -1.89 1.78 3.83
CA VAL A 26 -0.43 1.71 3.93
C VAL A 26 0.12 0.34 3.57
N SER A 27 -0.30 -0.70 4.28
CA SER A 27 0.29 -2.02 4.09
C SER A 27 -0.48 -3.08 4.85
N ARG A 28 -0.17 -4.34 4.58
CA ARG A 28 -0.55 -5.46 5.43
C ARG A 28 0.50 -6.55 5.30
N GLY A 29 0.45 -7.52 6.18
CA GLY A 29 1.39 -8.61 6.22
C GLY A 29 2.55 -8.31 7.14
N ASN A 30 3.66 -8.97 6.91
CA ASN A 30 4.81 -8.92 7.81
C ASN A 30 5.90 -7.99 7.29
N PRO A 31 6.19 -6.89 7.99
CA PRO A 31 7.26 -5.98 7.52
C PRO A 31 8.65 -6.61 7.54
N LEU A 32 8.79 -7.75 8.20
CA LEU A 32 10.06 -8.49 8.22
C LEU A 32 10.10 -9.60 7.19
N ALA A 33 9.10 -9.65 6.31
CA ALA A 33 9.01 -10.71 5.30
C ALA A 33 10.11 -10.58 4.26
N LYS A 34 10.37 -11.70 3.60
CA LYS A 34 11.37 -11.73 2.53
C LYS A 34 10.78 -11.45 1.16
N LEU A 35 9.47 -11.37 1.08
CA LEU A 35 8.76 -11.11 -0.17
C LEU A 35 7.90 -9.87 0.00
N MET A 36 8.02 -8.94 -0.92
CA MET A 36 7.22 -7.73 -0.92
C MET A 36 6.43 -7.66 -2.22
N ILE A 37 5.12 -7.51 -2.11
CA ILE A 37 4.25 -7.40 -3.27
C ILE A 37 3.73 -5.97 -3.35
N ILE A 38 3.96 -5.33 -4.48
CA ILE A 38 3.61 -3.93 -4.68
C ILE A 38 2.60 -3.81 -5.81
N GLY A 39 1.43 -3.27 -5.50
CA GLY A 39 0.42 -2.96 -6.49
C GLY A 39 0.44 -1.48 -6.83
N GLU A 40 -0.51 -1.05 -7.66
CA GLU A 40 -0.54 0.33 -8.13
C GLU A 40 -1.26 1.26 -7.16
N ALA A 41 -2.50 0.96 -6.81
CA ALA A 41 -3.31 1.83 -5.97
C ALA A 41 -4.45 1.05 -5.32
N PRO A 42 -4.97 1.52 -4.18
CA PRO A 42 -6.10 0.85 -3.55
C PRO A 42 -7.40 1.09 -4.31
N GLY A 43 -8.29 0.12 -4.25
CA GLY A 43 -9.64 0.24 -4.78
C GLY A 43 -10.63 0.56 -3.66
N ALA A 44 -11.92 0.41 -3.99
CA ALA A 44 -12.99 0.74 -3.04
C ALA A 44 -12.93 -0.12 -1.77
N LYS A 45 -12.72 -1.40 -1.94
CA LYS A 45 -12.70 -2.31 -0.80
C LYS A 45 -11.48 -2.05 0.09
N GLU A 46 -10.34 -1.77 -0.53
CA GLU A 46 -9.13 -1.44 0.19
C GLU A 46 -9.30 -0.16 0.98
N GLU A 47 -9.95 0.84 0.39
CA GLU A 47 -10.22 2.09 1.08
C GLU A 47 -11.13 1.86 2.29
N GLU A 48 -12.15 1.05 2.10
CA GLU A 48 -13.11 0.75 3.17
C GLU A 48 -12.47 0.06 4.36
N ILE A 49 -11.65 -0.94 4.09
CA ILE A 49 -11.02 -1.76 5.13
C ILE A 49 -9.73 -1.13 5.65
N GLY A 50 -9.03 -0.38 4.81
CA GLY A 50 -7.76 0.24 5.20
C GLY A 50 -6.56 -0.63 4.96
N GLU A 51 -6.71 -1.71 4.19
CA GLU A 51 -5.60 -2.62 3.87
C GLU A 51 -5.51 -2.88 2.38
N PRO A 52 -4.30 -3.08 1.84
CA PRO A 52 -4.13 -3.36 0.41
C PRO A 52 -4.53 -4.80 0.06
N PHE A 53 -4.94 -4.98 -1.19
CA PHE A 53 -5.22 -6.32 -1.74
C PHE A 53 -6.28 -7.09 -0.97
N VAL A 54 -7.36 -6.44 -0.57
CA VAL A 54 -8.45 -7.09 0.17
C VAL A 54 -9.72 -7.24 -0.65
N GLY A 55 -9.75 -6.70 -1.87
CA GLY A 55 -10.86 -6.88 -2.77
C GLY A 55 -10.79 -8.23 -3.48
N ARG A 56 -11.57 -8.36 -4.56
CA ARG A 56 -11.65 -9.63 -5.30
C ARG A 56 -10.30 -10.10 -5.82
N SER A 57 -9.55 -9.19 -6.44
CA SER A 57 -8.23 -9.54 -6.99
C SER A 57 -7.25 -9.90 -5.88
N GLY A 58 -7.32 -9.19 -4.77
CA GLY A 58 -6.45 -9.46 -3.62
C GLY A 58 -6.74 -10.81 -3.00
N LYS A 59 -8.02 -11.18 -2.92
CA LYS A 59 -8.39 -12.50 -2.39
C LYS A 59 -7.91 -13.61 -3.28
N LEU A 60 -7.99 -13.41 -4.59
CA LEU A 60 -7.47 -14.38 -5.53
C LEU A 60 -5.96 -14.52 -5.38
N LEU A 61 -5.26 -13.40 -5.26
CA LEU A 61 -3.81 -13.39 -5.04
C LEU A 61 -3.45 -14.16 -3.78
N ASP A 62 -4.16 -13.90 -2.68
CA ASP A 62 -3.92 -14.61 -1.42
C ASP A 62 -4.06 -16.11 -1.60
N LYS A 63 -5.10 -16.54 -2.34
CA LYS A 63 -5.35 -17.94 -2.57
C LYS A 63 -4.22 -18.57 -3.38
N LEU A 64 -3.76 -17.88 -4.42
CA LEU A 64 -2.66 -18.37 -5.25
C LEU A 64 -1.37 -18.49 -4.43
N LEU A 65 -1.09 -17.52 -3.59
CA LEU A 65 0.10 -17.55 -2.73
C LEU A 65 0.01 -18.70 -1.73
N GLN A 66 -1.16 -18.87 -1.12
CA GLN A 66 -1.37 -19.97 -0.17
C GLN A 66 -1.22 -21.32 -0.84
N ASN A 67 -1.73 -21.46 -2.06
CA ASN A 67 -1.59 -22.70 -2.82
C ASN A 67 -0.12 -23.00 -3.15
N ALA A 68 0.69 -21.97 -3.23
CA ALA A 68 2.12 -22.13 -3.48
C ALA A 68 2.92 -22.33 -2.18
N GLY A 69 2.24 -22.48 -1.05
CA GLY A 69 2.92 -22.72 0.22
C GLY A 69 3.42 -21.46 0.91
N ILE A 70 2.94 -20.30 0.48
CA ILE A 70 3.35 -19.02 1.07
C ILE A 70 2.34 -18.57 2.11
N ASP A 71 2.82 -18.26 3.31
CA ASP A 71 1.97 -17.78 4.39
C ASP A 71 1.80 -16.26 4.21
N ILE A 72 0.59 -15.84 3.86
CA ILE A 72 0.36 -14.42 3.53
C ILE A 72 0.52 -13.49 4.74
N ASN A 73 0.55 -14.02 5.94
CA ASN A 73 0.71 -13.20 7.13
C ASN A 73 2.16 -13.13 7.60
N GLN A 74 2.95 -14.16 7.31
CA GLN A 74 4.34 -14.24 7.79
C GLN A 74 5.36 -14.00 6.70
N ASP A 75 5.06 -14.43 5.49
CA ASP A 75 6.05 -14.46 4.41
C ASP A 75 5.97 -13.29 3.46
N VAL A 76 4.93 -12.47 3.55
CA VAL A 76 4.68 -11.42 2.56
C VAL A 76 4.37 -10.08 3.23
N TYR A 77 4.87 -9.01 2.63
CA TYR A 77 4.48 -7.65 2.97
C TYR A 77 3.83 -7.04 1.74
N PHE A 78 2.60 -6.55 1.88
CA PHE A 78 1.84 -6.00 0.77
C PHE A 78 1.71 -4.49 0.88
N CYS A 79 1.89 -3.78 -0.23
CA CYS A 79 1.59 -2.34 -0.28
C CYS A 79 1.31 -1.94 -1.72
N ASN A 80 0.95 -0.69 -1.91
CA ASN A 80 0.75 -0.11 -3.25
C ASN A 80 1.70 1.07 -3.43
N VAL A 81 1.93 1.45 -4.68
CA VAL A 81 2.71 2.65 -4.98
C VAL A 81 1.98 3.87 -4.43
N VAL A 82 0.69 3.99 -4.75
CA VAL A 82 -0.14 5.10 -4.29
C VAL A 82 -0.93 4.66 -3.07
N LYS A 83 -0.97 5.49 -2.04
CA LYS A 83 -1.54 5.12 -0.74
C LYS A 83 -3.00 5.50 -0.59
N CYS A 84 -3.55 6.29 -1.49
CA CYS A 84 -4.96 6.68 -1.46
C CYS A 84 -5.64 6.26 -2.75
N ARG A 85 -6.93 5.91 -2.64
CA ARG A 85 -7.71 5.50 -3.80
C ARG A 85 -7.93 6.69 -4.74
N PRO A 86 -7.55 6.57 -6.03
CA PRO A 86 -7.86 7.62 -6.99
C PRO A 86 -9.38 7.73 -7.20
N PRO A 87 -9.90 8.93 -7.49
CA PRO A 87 -11.33 9.10 -7.72
C PRO A 87 -11.85 8.17 -8.80
N GLN A 88 -13.00 7.57 -8.56
CA GLN A 88 -13.67 6.69 -9.51
C GLN A 88 -12.83 5.50 -9.97
N ASN A 89 -11.89 5.07 -9.13
CA ASN A 89 -11.00 3.94 -9.46
C ASN A 89 -10.19 4.13 -10.73
N ARG A 90 -9.98 5.36 -11.19
CA ARG A 90 -9.12 5.59 -12.34
C ARG A 90 -7.67 5.25 -11.98
N ARG A 91 -6.84 5.11 -12.98
CA ARG A 91 -5.42 4.89 -12.73
C ARG A 91 -4.79 6.15 -12.12
N PRO A 92 -3.79 6.01 -11.25
CA PRO A 92 -3.11 7.16 -10.68
C PRO A 92 -2.41 7.98 -11.77
N THR A 93 -2.39 9.29 -11.59
CA THR A 93 -1.64 10.17 -12.48
C THR A 93 -0.16 10.08 -12.13
N LYS A 94 0.70 10.56 -13.04
CA LYS A 94 2.14 10.62 -12.77
C LYS A 94 2.43 11.44 -11.51
N ALA A 95 1.70 12.53 -11.32
CA ALA A 95 1.89 13.38 -10.16
C ALA A 95 1.56 12.64 -8.86
N GLU A 96 0.47 11.88 -8.87
CA GLU A 96 0.08 11.09 -7.70
C GLU A 96 1.12 10.03 -7.39
N ILE A 97 1.63 9.38 -8.41
CA ILE A 97 2.68 8.38 -8.23
C ILE A 97 3.92 9.05 -7.64
N GLN A 98 4.35 10.16 -8.20
CA GLN A 98 5.55 10.84 -7.73
C GLN A 98 5.43 11.33 -6.29
N GLU A 99 4.25 11.79 -5.91
CA GLU A 99 4.01 12.24 -4.54
C GLU A 99 4.11 11.09 -3.54
N ASN A 100 3.79 9.89 -3.97
CA ASN A 100 3.79 8.72 -3.10
C ASN A 100 5.10 7.93 -3.11
N LEU A 101 5.96 8.14 -4.10
CA LEU A 101 7.20 7.39 -4.21
C LEU A 101 8.10 7.46 -2.96
N PRO A 102 8.25 8.60 -2.30
CA PRO A 102 9.08 8.63 -1.09
C PRO A 102 8.63 7.65 -0.02
N TRP A 103 7.32 7.46 0.13
CA TRP A 103 6.80 6.49 1.09
C TRP A 103 7.10 5.06 0.65
N LEU A 104 6.92 4.79 -0.63
CA LEU A 104 7.23 3.47 -1.17
C LEU A 104 8.71 3.13 -0.98
N TYR A 105 9.60 4.09 -1.25
CA TYR A 105 11.02 3.89 -1.05
C TYR A 105 11.35 3.58 0.41
N GLN A 106 10.67 4.24 1.35
CA GLN A 106 10.86 3.93 2.76
C GLN A 106 10.41 2.51 3.09
N GLN A 107 9.30 2.07 2.51
CA GLN A 107 8.81 0.70 2.72
C GLN A 107 9.78 -0.32 2.14
N ILE A 108 10.29 -0.07 0.95
CA ILE A 108 11.26 -0.96 0.31
C ILE A 108 12.53 -1.07 1.18
N LYS A 109 12.99 0.05 1.69
CA LYS A 109 14.15 0.09 2.56
C LYS A 109 13.93 -0.70 3.83
N LEU A 110 12.74 -0.56 4.41
CA LEU A 110 12.38 -1.21 5.65
C LEU A 110 12.32 -2.73 5.48
N VAL A 111 11.70 -3.19 4.41
CA VAL A 111 11.52 -4.61 4.15
C VAL A 111 12.80 -5.26 3.65
N ASN A 112 13.54 -4.57 2.81
CA ASN A 112 14.88 -4.99 2.38
C ASN A 112 14.94 -6.37 1.77
N LEU A 113 14.22 -6.65 0.67
CA LEU A 113 14.33 -7.90 0.08
C LEU A 113 13.76 -8.20 -1.23
N SER A 114 13.35 -9.44 -1.51
CA SER A 114 12.80 -9.89 -2.79
C SER A 114 11.52 -9.14 -3.10
N LEU A 115 11.44 -8.57 -4.30
CA LEU A 115 10.39 -7.65 -4.65
C LEU A 115 9.62 -8.14 -5.87
N ILE A 116 8.30 -8.19 -5.76
CA ILE A 116 7.43 -8.51 -6.88
C ILE A 116 6.46 -7.36 -7.11
N HIS A 117 6.41 -6.86 -8.35
CA HIS A 117 5.46 -5.83 -8.75
C HIS A 117 4.23 -6.47 -9.38
N ILE A 118 3.08 -6.01 -8.95
CA ILE A 118 1.81 -6.47 -9.49
C ILE A 118 1.02 -5.31 -10.07
#